data_3e73dfc4e97ee6a28bfd0ed95ed83b7c
#
_entry.id   3e73dfc4e97ee6a28bfd0ed95ed83b7c
#
_cell.length_a   1.000
_cell.length_b   1.000
_cell.length_c   1.000
_cell.angle_alpha   90.00
_cell.angle_beta   90.00
_cell.angle_gamma   90.00
#
_symmetry.space_group_name_H-M   'P 1'
#
loop_
_entity.id
_entity.type
_entity.pdbx_description
1 polymer ?
#
loop_
_entity_poly.entity_id
_entity_poly.type
_entity_poly.pdbx_seq_one_letter_code
_entity_poly.pdbx_strand_id
1 'polypeptide(L)'
;PVEYMYVFIFALFLRPAASAQVANLRSYMRDVLVAAVITAIVSAVFVACYKFINNFGDLLLANEIARDMNAANVMADNAQFLIVIGFYVMLMFIVDRIKDRPVQFGLCVFLLLFFANNQLFDPTRHSRMYAERSFFGLTTVALFQAGDDYVIRMIHGITTHGQQSQNPEKKLHPTAYYAPLKLFIKSIDRSVSHSPYAVMGLGAGTLACVGHKSQHVDFFEIDPVVIHMAENTKYFTYLKDCPTKSTVILGDGRLKIAEAKDHKYSFIVMDAFTSDAIPTHLITREALATYRQKITKNGFIAFNISNRHIDLRYVLAKLARNAGMNAILLHDDGTSDPLYFSSTWVVLTHDDHFYTKLSKYVTDSMYIKDLNELNTSSTSLWSDNFTNILETLKVLRNFREN
;
A
#
# COMPACT_ATOMS: atom_id res chain seq x y z
N PRO A 1 2.05 4.11 20.63
CA PRO A 1 1.89 5.31 21.45
C PRO A 1 2.89 5.38 22.59
N VAL A 2 3.31 4.26 23.18
CA VAL A 2 4.32 4.24 24.26
C VAL A 2 5.69 4.70 23.73
N GLU A 3 6.02 4.37 22.50
CA GLU A 3 7.26 4.76 21.85
C GLU A 3 7.40 6.28 21.71
N TYR A 4 6.29 6.99 21.48
CA TYR A 4 6.30 8.45 21.40
C TYR A 4 6.55 9.11 22.76
N MET A 5 6.12 8.49 23.86
CA MET A 5 6.47 8.97 25.21
C MET A 5 7.97 8.86 25.47
N TYR A 6 8.62 7.79 25.01
CA TYR A 6 10.09 7.66 25.11
C TYR A 6 10.81 8.72 24.27
N VAL A 7 10.39 8.97 23.04
CA VAL A 7 10.94 10.03 22.21
C VAL A 7 10.77 11.40 22.87
N PHE A 8 9.61 11.67 23.48
CA PHE A 8 9.36 12.88 24.23
C PHE A 8 10.27 13.02 25.45
N ILE A 9 10.40 11.97 26.26
CA ILE A 9 11.29 11.92 27.43
C ILE A 9 12.75 12.13 26.99
N PHE A 10 13.20 11.44 25.91
CA PHE A 10 14.52 11.64 25.34
C PHE A 10 14.75 13.07 24.84
N ALA A 11 13.77 13.67 24.17
CA ALA A 11 13.86 15.06 23.72
C ALA A 11 14.01 16.06 24.88
N LEU A 12 13.40 15.78 26.03
CA LEU A 12 13.57 16.58 27.23
C LEU A 12 14.96 16.41 27.87
N PHE A 13 15.53 15.19 27.84
CA PHE A 13 16.84 14.90 28.45
C PHE A 13 18.04 15.27 27.59
N LEU A 14 17.91 15.23 26.27
CA LEU A 14 19.02 15.52 25.34
C LEU A 14 19.28 17.01 25.15
N ARG A 15 18.47 17.88 25.72
CA ARG A 15 18.65 19.31 25.58
C ARG A 15 19.62 19.83 26.66
N PRO A 16 20.70 20.59 26.25
CA PRO A 16 21.58 21.21 27.24
C PRO A 16 20.77 22.14 28.12
N ALA A 17 21.01 22.10 29.43
CA ALA A 17 20.41 22.99 30.37
C ALA A 17 20.78 24.45 29.94
N ALA A 18 19.83 25.14 29.36
CA ALA A 18 19.97 26.61 29.23
C ALA A 18 20.25 27.12 30.63
N SER A 19 21.27 28.03 30.73
CA SER A 19 21.73 28.64 31.96
C SER A 19 20.57 28.87 32.94
N ALA A 20 20.70 28.37 34.15
CA ALA A 20 19.67 28.34 35.18
C ALA A 20 19.24 29.76 35.58
N GLN A 21 18.45 30.43 34.76
CA GLN A 21 17.60 31.50 35.25
C GLN A 21 16.50 30.84 36.07
N VAL A 22 16.45 31.21 37.34
CA VAL A 22 15.40 30.80 38.28
C VAL A 22 14.04 31.15 37.63
N ALA A 23 13.41 30.17 37.02
CA ALA A 23 12.17 30.40 36.31
C ALA A 23 11.07 30.66 37.35
N ASN A 24 10.53 31.85 37.35
CA ASN A 24 9.41 32.28 38.18
C ASN A 24 8.15 31.53 37.71
N LEU A 25 7.23 31.18 38.60
CA LEU A 25 5.96 30.49 38.32
C LEU A 25 5.18 31.17 37.17
N ARG A 26 5.21 32.49 37.07
CA ARG A 26 4.61 33.24 35.95
C ARG A 26 5.25 32.91 34.60
N SER A 27 6.55 32.63 34.56
CA SER A 27 7.25 32.24 33.33
C SER A 27 6.79 30.85 32.86
N TYR A 28 6.66 29.87 33.79
CA TYR A 28 6.14 28.56 33.47
C TYR A 28 4.70 28.60 33.00
N MET A 29 3.83 29.35 33.68
CA MET A 29 2.43 29.50 33.25
C MET A 29 2.33 30.12 31.84
N ARG A 30 3.15 31.12 31.54
CA ARG A 30 3.24 31.71 30.20
C ARG A 30 3.70 30.65 29.17
N ASP A 31 4.71 29.86 29.49
CA ASP A 31 5.24 28.84 28.58
C ASP A 31 4.23 27.75 28.28
N VAL A 32 3.46 27.33 29.29
CA VAL A 32 2.33 26.40 29.13
C VAL A 32 1.22 26.99 28.26
N LEU A 33 0.84 28.25 28.51
CA LEU A 33 -0.19 28.92 27.72
C LEU A 33 0.22 29.08 26.26
N VAL A 34 1.45 29.52 26.00
CA VAL A 34 1.99 29.68 24.67
C VAL A 34 2.04 28.34 23.92
N ALA A 35 2.49 27.27 24.58
CA ALA A 35 2.49 25.93 24.00
C ALA A 35 1.08 25.45 23.64
N ALA A 36 0.10 25.65 24.53
CA ALA A 36 -1.30 25.29 24.27
C ALA A 36 -1.87 26.08 23.09
N VAL A 37 -1.63 27.38 23.01
CA VAL A 37 -2.08 28.23 21.90
C VAL A 37 -1.44 27.81 20.57
N ILE A 38 -0.11 27.60 20.54
CA ILE A 38 0.59 27.12 19.34
C ILE A 38 0.00 25.80 18.89
N THR A 39 -0.19 24.84 19.79
CA THR A 39 -0.75 23.52 19.45
C THR A 39 -2.18 23.63 18.93
N ALA A 40 -3.02 24.47 19.55
CA ALA A 40 -4.39 24.69 19.08
C ALA A 40 -4.40 25.29 17.65
N ILE A 41 -3.55 26.28 17.37
CA ILE A 41 -3.44 26.88 16.04
C ILE A 41 -2.96 25.84 15.02
N VAL A 42 -1.88 25.11 15.31
CA VAL A 42 -1.32 24.09 14.42
C VAL A 42 -2.37 23.00 14.13
N SER A 43 -3.09 22.54 15.16
CA SER A 43 -4.15 21.54 14.99
C SER A 43 -5.32 22.08 14.18
N ALA A 44 -5.75 23.31 14.39
CA ALA A 44 -6.83 23.93 13.63
C ALA A 44 -6.44 24.12 12.14
N VAL A 45 -5.23 24.57 11.86
CA VAL A 45 -4.69 24.68 10.49
C VAL A 45 -4.63 23.31 9.83
N PHE A 46 -4.15 22.30 10.53
CA PHE A 46 -4.09 20.93 10.00
C PHE A 46 -5.48 20.39 9.64
N VAL A 47 -6.48 20.56 10.53
CA VAL A 47 -7.86 20.14 10.26
C VAL A 47 -8.46 20.88 9.07
N ALA A 48 -8.22 22.19 8.98
CA ALA A 48 -8.71 23.01 7.86
C ALA A 48 -8.07 22.56 6.53
N CYS A 49 -6.76 22.34 6.51
CA CYS A 49 -6.03 21.83 5.34
C CYS A 49 -6.53 20.44 4.94
N TYR A 50 -6.72 19.53 5.90
CA TYR A 50 -7.23 18.19 5.64
C TYR A 50 -8.62 18.20 5.01
N LYS A 51 -9.56 19.01 5.57
CA LYS A 51 -10.90 19.18 4.98
C LYS A 51 -10.84 19.78 3.60
N PHE A 52 -9.98 20.78 3.40
CA PHE A 52 -9.82 21.43 2.09
C PHE A 52 -9.31 20.42 1.06
N ILE A 53 -8.29 19.63 1.38
CA ILE A 53 -7.72 18.61 0.50
C ILE A 53 -8.78 17.60 0.08
N ASN A 54 -9.55 17.05 1.04
CA ASN A 54 -10.57 16.03 0.75
C ASN A 54 -11.70 16.53 -0.15
N ASN A 55 -12.01 17.82 -0.12
CA ASN A 55 -13.07 18.40 -0.94
C ASN A 55 -12.53 19.12 -2.19
N PHE A 56 -11.21 19.20 -2.38
CA PHE A 56 -10.61 20.01 -3.43
C PHE A 56 -10.88 19.45 -4.83
N GLY A 57 -10.82 18.13 -5.00
CA GLY A 57 -11.17 17.47 -6.26
C GLY A 57 -12.60 17.76 -6.70
N ASP A 58 -13.56 17.62 -5.78
CA ASP A 58 -14.97 17.91 -6.03
C ASP A 58 -15.20 19.40 -6.33
N LEU A 59 -14.48 20.29 -5.64
CA LEU A 59 -14.52 21.72 -5.88
C LEU A 59 -14.01 22.09 -7.28
N LEU A 60 -12.94 21.44 -7.75
CA LEU A 60 -12.39 21.65 -9.09
C LEU A 60 -13.37 21.23 -10.18
N LEU A 61 -14.07 20.11 -9.99
CA LEU A 61 -15.10 19.63 -10.91
C LEU A 61 -16.34 20.54 -10.90
N ALA A 62 -16.81 20.93 -9.71
CA ALA A 62 -17.98 21.78 -9.56
C ALA A 62 -17.80 23.18 -10.18
N ASN A 63 -16.56 23.67 -10.27
CA ASN A 63 -16.25 24.97 -10.88
C ASN A 63 -15.72 24.84 -12.32
N GLU A 64 -15.83 23.68 -12.96
CA GLU A 64 -15.37 23.42 -14.32
C GLU A 64 -13.88 23.71 -14.56
N ILE A 65 -13.06 23.74 -13.50
CA ILE A 65 -11.62 23.98 -13.56
C ILE A 65 -10.90 22.72 -14.06
N ALA A 66 -11.37 21.55 -13.65
CA ALA A 66 -10.89 20.26 -14.14
C ALA A 66 -11.82 19.72 -15.23
N ARG A 67 -11.26 19.17 -16.31
CA ARG A 67 -12.02 18.63 -17.45
C ARG A 67 -12.66 17.27 -17.15
N ASP A 68 -12.01 16.52 -16.25
CA ASP A 68 -12.45 15.18 -15.88
C ASP A 68 -11.92 14.84 -14.47
N MET A 69 -12.35 13.70 -13.93
CA MET A 69 -11.97 13.22 -12.60
C MET A 69 -10.45 12.98 -12.48
N ASN A 70 -9.79 12.56 -13.56
CA ASN A 70 -8.33 12.32 -13.52
C ASN A 70 -7.56 13.62 -13.38
N ALA A 71 -7.95 14.66 -14.15
CA ALA A 71 -7.36 16.00 -14.02
C ALA A 71 -7.61 16.58 -12.61
N ALA A 72 -8.82 16.42 -12.07
CA ALA A 72 -9.16 16.86 -10.71
C ALA A 72 -8.29 16.16 -9.66
N ASN A 73 -8.09 14.86 -9.75
CA ASN A 73 -7.26 14.09 -8.82
C ASN A 73 -5.78 14.50 -8.89
N VAL A 74 -5.21 14.68 -10.08
CA VAL A 74 -3.82 15.15 -10.25
C VAL A 74 -3.64 16.54 -9.65
N MET A 75 -4.59 17.45 -9.87
CA MET A 75 -4.54 18.80 -9.28
C MET A 75 -4.66 18.77 -7.75
N ALA A 76 -5.54 17.90 -7.22
CA ALA A 76 -5.71 17.70 -5.78
C ALA A 76 -4.45 17.13 -5.14
N ASP A 77 -3.80 16.14 -5.75
CA ASP A 77 -2.55 15.53 -5.27
C ASP A 77 -1.40 16.56 -5.24
N ASN A 78 -1.28 17.40 -6.27
CA ASN A 78 -0.29 18.47 -6.31
C ASN A 78 -0.56 19.54 -5.22
N ALA A 79 -1.81 19.92 -5.02
CA ALA A 79 -2.21 20.85 -3.97
C ALA A 79 -1.92 20.25 -2.58
N GLN A 80 -2.23 18.98 -2.37
CA GLN A 80 -1.89 18.26 -1.14
C GLN A 80 -0.40 18.31 -0.85
N PHE A 81 0.45 18.04 -1.84
CA PHE A 81 1.91 18.07 -1.70
C PHE A 81 2.40 19.47 -1.27
N LEU A 82 1.92 20.54 -1.89
CA LEU A 82 2.29 21.90 -1.55
C LEU A 82 1.83 22.31 -0.14
N ILE A 83 0.62 21.88 0.27
CA ILE A 83 0.09 22.12 1.61
C ILE A 83 0.94 21.42 2.67
N VAL A 84 1.33 20.16 2.40
CA VAL A 84 2.20 19.39 3.30
C VAL A 84 3.57 20.07 3.45
N ILE A 85 4.19 20.50 2.35
CA ILE A 85 5.46 21.27 2.41
C ILE A 85 5.28 22.55 3.22
N GLY A 86 4.25 23.33 2.93
CA GLY A 86 3.97 24.58 3.65
C GLY A 86 3.80 24.33 5.16
N PHE A 87 3.11 23.25 5.52
CA PHE A 87 2.95 22.85 6.92
C PHE A 87 4.29 22.50 7.58
N TYR A 88 5.16 21.73 6.92
CA TYR A 88 6.50 21.42 7.46
C TYR A 88 7.38 22.66 7.60
N VAL A 89 7.36 23.58 6.64
CA VAL A 89 8.07 24.85 6.71
C VAL A 89 7.56 25.67 7.91
N MET A 90 6.25 25.76 8.09
CA MET A 90 5.65 26.42 9.25
C MET A 90 6.11 25.78 10.57
N LEU A 91 6.11 24.45 10.67
CA LEU A 91 6.60 23.74 11.84
C LEU A 91 8.09 24.04 12.13
N MET A 92 8.93 24.08 11.09
CA MET A 92 10.35 24.45 11.25
C MET A 92 10.51 25.85 11.84
N PHE A 93 9.74 26.84 11.38
CA PHE A 93 9.75 28.20 11.95
C PHE A 93 9.29 28.23 13.41
N ILE A 94 8.23 27.46 13.74
CA ILE A 94 7.75 27.37 15.13
C ILE A 94 8.83 26.74 16.02
N VAL A 95 9.42 25.63 15.58
CA VAL A 95 10.49 24.93 16.32
C VAL A 95 11.68 25.85 16.54
N ASP A 96 12.10 26.62 15.54
CA ASP A 96 13.21 27.57 15.66
C ASP A 96 12.92 28.63 16.74
N ARG A 97 11.68 29.11 16.85
CA ARG A 97 11.28 30.13 17.85
C ARG A 97 11.19 29.58 19.28
N ILE A 98 10.88 28.31 19.47
CA ILE A 98 10.67 27.70 20.79
C ILE A 98 11.83 26.79 21.23
N LYS A 99 12.83 26.55 20.36
CA LYS A 99 13.95 25.62 20.63
C LYS A 99 14.73 25.93 21.91
N ASP A 100 14.84 27.23 22.27
CA ASP A 100 15.57 27.68 23.46
C ASP A 100 14.72 27.65 24.75
N ARG A 101 13.46 27.22 24.65
CA ARG A 101 12.52 27.09 25.78
C ARG A 101 12.09 25.63 25.95
N PRO A 102 12.83 24.83 26.74
CA PRO A 102 12.63 23.38 26.80
C PRO A 102 11.22 22.99 27.23
N VAL A 103 10.59 23.76 28.14
CA VAL A 103 9.21 23.48 28.59
C VAL A 103 8.21 23.74 27.48
N GLN A 104 8.30 24.85 26.75
CA GLN A 104 7.41 25.12 25.61
C GLN A 104 7.59 24.07 24.51
N PHE A 105 8.84 23.77 24.15
CA PHE A 105 9.16 22.78 23.12
C PHE A 105 8.62 21.39 23.50
N GLY A 106 8.95 20.91 24.70
CA GLY A 106 8.53 19.60 25.16
C GLY A 106 7.00 19.49 25.25
N LEU A 107 6.32 20.53 25.74
CA LEU A 107 4.86 20.53 25.85
C LEU A 107 4.18 20.61 24.45
N CYS A 108 4.71 21.40 23.50
CA CYS A 108 4.22 21.41 22.13
C CYS A 108 4.36 20.04 21.47
N VAL A 109 5.52 19.39 21.58
CA VAL A 109 5.72 18.03 21.05
C VAL A 109 4.77 17.04 21.68
N PHE A 110 4.62 17.08 23.01
CA PHE A 110 3.68 16.21 23.72
C PHE A 110 2.23 16.40 23.24
N LEU A 111 1.76 17.65 23.18
CA LEU A 111 0.39 17.93 22.75
C LEU A 111 0.17 17.56 21.29
N LEU A 112 1.11 17.84 20.40
CA LEU A 112 1.00 17.41 18.99
C LEU A 112 0.92 15.89 18.87
N LEU A 113 1.78 15.15 19.59
CA LEU A 113 1.74 13.69 19.61
C LEU A 113 0.47 13.16 20.28
N PHE A 114 -0.01 13.81 21.35
CA PHE A 114 -1.25 13.45 22.01
C PHE A 114 -2.46 13.64 21.10
N PHE A 115 -2.55 14.75 20.36
CA PHE A 115 -3.62 14.97 19.39
C PHE A 115 -3.51 14.05 18.18
N ALA A 116 -2.30 13.84 17.67
CA ALA A 116 -2.07 12.89 16.56
C ALA A 116 -2.45 11.46 16.96
N ASN A 117 -2.21 11.08 18.21
CA ASN A 117 -2.52 9.74 18.73
C ASN A 117 -3.98 9.58 19.19
N ASN A 118 -4.68 10.68 19.53
CA ASN A 118 -6.07 10.62 19.99
C ASN A 118 -7.11 10.36 18.89
N GLN A 119 -6.65 9.86 17.74
CA GLN A 119 -7.52 9.27 16.73
C GLN A 119 -8.63 10.18 16.19
N LEU A 120 -8.48 11.51 16.30
CA LEU A 120 -9.39 12.46 15.65
C LEU A 120 -9.41 12.28 14.12
N PHE A 121 -8.38 11.61 13.59
CA PHE A 121 -8.16 11.36 12.17
C PHE A 121 -8.19 9.88 11.79
N ASP A 122 -8.60 8.98 12.71
CA ASP A 122 -8.78 7.58 12.37
C ASP A 122 -10.17 7.37 11.74
N PRO A 123 -10.24 7.18 10.41
CA PRO A 123 -11.51 6.99 9.73
C PRO A 123 -12.22 5.70 10.16
N THR A 124 -11.49 4.78 10.81
CA THR A 124 -12.04 3.49 11.24
C THR A 124 -12.64 3.52 12.64
N ARG A 125 -12.49 4.60 13.41
CA ARG A 125 -12.82 4.65 14.84
C ARG A 125 -14.24 4.17 15.18
N HIS A 126 -15.21 4.56 14.37
CA HIS A 126 -16.63 4.23 14.61
C HIS A 126 -17.07 2.90 13.98
N SER A 127 -16.28 2.37 13.07
CA SER A 127 -16.58 1.14 12.32
C SER A 127 -15.60 0.00 12.65
N ARG A 128 -14.65 0.24 13.56
CA ARG A 128 -13.63 -0.73 13.94
C ARG A 128 -14.24 -1.92 14.67
N MET A 129 -14.01 -3.11 14.11
CA MET A 129 -14.41 -4.38 14.72
C MET A 129 -13.28 -4.98 15.57
N TYR A 130 -12.03 -4.82 15.10
CA TYR A 130 -10.84 -5.35 15.78
C TYR A 130 -9.60 -4.57 15.37
N ALA A 131 -8.60 -4.54 16.23
CA ALA A 131 -7.27 -4.01 15.91
C ALA A 131 -6.22 -4.70 16.76
N GLU A 132 -5.09 -5.04 16.16
CA GLU A 132 -3.96 -5.68 16.81
C GLU A 132 -2.66 -5.14 16.26
N ARG A 133 -1.64 -5.05 17.11
CA ARG A 133 -0.31 -4.55 16.76
C ARG A 133 0.67 -5.70 16.69
N SER A 134 1.40 -5.77 15.59
CA SER A 134 2.55 -6.64 15.40
C SER A 134 3.85 -5.84 15.35
N PHE A 135 4.96 -6.53 15.06
CA PHE A 135 6.24 -5.89 14.70
C PHE A 135 6.10 -5.00 13.45
N PHE A 136 5.25 -5.38 12.50
CA PHE A 136 5.05 -4.68 11.22
C PHE A 136 4.13 -3.47 11.32
N GLY A 137 3.42 -3.30 12.44
CA GLY A 137 2.55 -2.14 12.68
C GLY A 137 1.19 -2.49 13.25
N LEU A 138 0.23 -1.56 13.12
CA LEU A 138 -1.14 -1.73 13.58
C LEU A 138 -2.01 -2.20 12.41
N THR A 139 -2.57 -3.40 12.51
CA THR A 139 -3.58 -3.91 11.58
C THR A 139 -4.96 -3.79 12.20
N THR A 140 -5.92 -3.32 11.42
CA THR A 140 -7.30 -3.03 11.84
C THR A 140 -8.27 -3.72 10.91
N VAL A 141 -9.34 -4.29 11.48
CA VAL A 141 -10.51 -4.77 10.75
C VAL A 141 -11.67 -3.84 11.04
N ALA A 142 -12.32 -3.32 10.01
CA ALA A 142 -13.41 -2.36 10.14
C ALA A 142 -14.48 -2.54 9.06
N LEU A 143 -15.71 -2.15 9.40
CA LEU A 143 -16.87 -2.17 8.49
C LEU A 143 -16.94 -0.85 7.72
N PHE A 144 -17.13 -0.92 6.41
CA PHE A 144 -17.33 0.24 5.53
C PHE A 144 -18.55 0.05 4.65
N GLN A 145 -19.12 1.16 4.22
CA GLN A 145 -20.10 1.17 3.15
C GLN A 145 -19.40 1.37 1.79
N ALA A 146 -19.78 0.58 0.79
CA ALA A 146 -19.27 0.64 -0.57
C ALA A 146 -20.45 0.59 -1.56
N GLY A 147 -20.92 1.75 -2.01
CA GLY A 147 -22.19 1.87 -2.71
C GLY A 147 -23.37 1.41 -1.83
N ASP A 148 -24.17 0.48 -2.34
CA ASP A 148 -25.29 -0.13 -1.60
C ASP A 148 -24.89 -1.35 -0.76
N ASP A 149 -23.60 -1.71 -0.75
CA ASP A 149 -23.06 -2.86 -0.02
C ASP A 149 -22.28 -2.43 1.22
N TYR A 150 -22.10 -3.36 2.16
CA TYR A 150 -21.18 -3.23 3.27
C TYR A 150 -20.01 -4.18 3.07
N VAL A 151 -18.82 -3.72 3.40
CA VAL A 151 -17.59 -4.50 3.30
C VAL A 151 -16.84 -4.51 4.63
N ILE A 152 -16.34 -5.67 5.02
CA ILE A 152 -15.33 -5.77 6.08
C ILE A 152 -13.97 -5.63 5.41
N ARG A 153 -13.18 -4.67 5.89
CA ARG A 153 -11.89 -4.31 5.30
C ARG A 153 -10.75 -4.51 6.30
N MET A 154 -9.67 -5.12 5.83
CA MET A 154 -8.41 -5.19 6.58
C MET A 154 -7.52 -4.02 6.16
N ILE A 155 -7.05 -3.25 7.13
CA ILE A 155 -6.26 -2.02 6.92
C ILE A 155 -5.01 -2.08 7.78
N HIS A 156 -3.87 -1.77 7.17
CA HIS A 156 -2.60 -1.58 7.85
C HIS A 156 -2.14 -0.13 7.65
N GLY A 157 -2.15 0.66 8.72
CA GLY A 157 -1.98 2.11 8.62
C GLY A 157 -3.13 2.75 7.81
N ILE A 158 -2.83 3.24 6.62
CA ILE A 158 -3.80 3.82 5.66
C ILE A 158 -4.05 2.91 4.45
N THR A 159 -3.33 1.79 4.36
CA THR A 159 -3.37 0.89 3.18
C THR A 159 -4.36 -0.24 3.41
N THR A 160 -5.24 -0.47 2.45
CA THR A 160 -6.17 -1.61 2.45
C THR A 160 -5.42 -2.87 2.00
N HIS A 161 -5.48 -3.93 2.81
CA HIS A 161 -4.89 -5.25 2.52
C HIS A 161 -5.92 -6.30 2.11
N GLY A 162 -7.08 -5.88 1.72
CA GLY A 162 -8.17 -6.69 1.24
C GLY A 162 -9.48 -6.34 1.91
N GLN A 163 -10.57 -6.78 1.30
CA GLN A 163 -11.92 -6.59 1.83
C GLN A 163 -12.84 -7.73 1.39
N GLN A 164 -13.92 -7.92 2.15
CA GLN A 164 -14.96 -8.89 1.82
C GLN A 164 -16.33 -8.23 1.87
N SER A 165 -17.13 -8.39 0.79
CA SER A 165 -18.52 -7.99 0.75
C SER A 165 -19.36 -8.76 1.76
N GLN A 166 -20.31 -8.08 2.37
CA GLN A 166 -21.30 -8.70 3.26
C GLN A 166 -22.56 -9.16 2.50
N ASN A 167 -22.69 -8.81 1.22
CA ASN A 167 -23.72 -9.34 0.35
C ASN A 167 -23.45 -10.82 0.03
N PRO A 168 -24.36 -11.77 0.33
CA PRO A 168 -24.17 -13.21 0.09
C PRO A 168 -23.79 -13.56 -1.36
N GLU A 169 -24.32 -12.83 -2.35
CA GLU A 169 -24.05 -13.06 -3.76
C GLU A 169 -22.65 -12.62 -4.19
N LYS A 170 -22.09 -11.59 -3.52
CA LYS A 170 -20.79 -10.99 -3.82
C LYS A 170 -19.70 -11.46 -2.85
N LYS A 171 -20.05 -12.13 -1.77
CA LYS A 171 -19.17 -12.47 -0.64
C LYS A 171 -17.86 -13.17 -1.05
N LEU A 172 -17.90 -14.03 -2.04
CA LEU A 172 -16.72 -14.76 -2.52
C LEU A 172 -16.12 -14.15 -3.80
N HIS A 173 -16.60 -12.99 -4.22
CA HIS A 173 -15.97 -12.29 -5.34
C HIS A 173 -14.66 -11.63 -4.87
N PRO A 174 -13.56 -11.78 -5.62
CA PRO A 174 -12.36 -11.00 -5.40
C PRO A 174 -12.68 -9.52 -5.64
N THR A 175 -12.66 -8.74 -4.58
CA THR A 175 -12.93 -7.29 -4.55
C THR A 175 -11.64 -6.50 -4.36
N ALA A 176 -11.73 -5.21 -4.05
CA ALA A 176 -10.62 -4.29 -3.94
C ALA A 176 -9.81 -4.22 -5.27
N TYR A 177 -8.51 -4.37 -5.22
CA TYR A 177 -7.59 -4.25 -6.36
C TYR A 177 -7.33 -5.57 -7.11
N TYR A 178 -8.16 -6.62 -6.87
CA TYR A 178 -7.94 -7.95 -7.43
C TYR A 178 -8.70 -8.26 -8.73
N ALA A 179 -9.51 -7.33 -9.24
CA ALA A 179 -10.26 -7.53 -10.49
C ALA A 179 -9.38 -8.00 -11.67
N PRO A 180 -8.16 -7.43 -11.91
CA PRO A 180 -7.29 -7.84 -12.99
C PRO A 180 -6.81 -9.29 -12.91
N LEU A 181 -6.68 -9.87 -11.72
CA LEU A 181 -6.16 -11.23 -11.57
C LEU A 181 -7.05 -12.29 -12.23
N LYS A 182 -8.38 -12.08 -12.25
CA LYS A 182 -9.29 -12.97 -12.98
C LYS A 182 -8.97 -13.05 -14.47
N LEU A 183 -8.51 -11.94 -15.06
CA LEU A 183 -8.15 -11.86 -16.47
C LEU A 183 -6.82 -12.58 -16.73
N PHE A 184 -5.84 -12.43 -15.84
CA PHE A 184 -4.58 -13.14 -15.94
C PHE A 184 -4.81 -14.65 -15.90
N ILE A 185 -5.65 -15.14 -14.99
CA ILE A 185 -5.96 -16.55 -14.85
C ILE A 185 -6.70 -17.09 -16.08
N LYS A 186 -7.61 -16.32 -16.68
CA LYS A 186 -8.26 -16.69 -17.96
C LYS A 186 -7.29 -16.77 -19.13
N SER A 187 -6.18 -16.03 -19.07
CA SER A 187 -5.16 -15.99 -20.12
C SER A 187 -4.12 -17.10 -19.99
N ILE A 188 -4.11 -17.84 -18.88
CA ILE A 188 -3.17 -18.94 -18.67
C ILE A 188 -3.50 -20.14 -19.55
N ASP A 189 -2.48 -20.91 -19.90
CA ASP A 189 -2.64 -22.15 -20.66
C ASP A 189 -3.45 -23.19 -19.85
N ARG A 190 -4.43 -23.81 -20.49
CA ARG A 190 -5.27 -24.83 -19.86
C ARG A 190 -4.49 -26.04 -19.34
N SER A 191 -3.34 -26.36 -19.93
CA SER A 191 -2.47 -27.45 -19.50
C SER A 191 -1.92 -27.28 -18.09
N VAL A 192 -1.77 -26.02 -17.62
CA VAL A 192 -1.23 -25.69 -16.30
C VAL A 192 -2.28 -25.09 -15.35
N SER A 193 -3.51 -24.89 -15.82
CA SER A 193 -4.58 -24.25 -15.04
C SER A 193 -5.01 -25.02 -13.79
N HIS A 194 -4.64 -26.30 -13.67
CA HIS A 194 -4.92 -27.13 -12.50
C HIS A 194 -3.74 -27.27 -11.53
N SER A 195 -2.54 -26.80 -11.92
CA SER A 195 -1.39 -26.79 -11.01
C SER A 195 -1.61 -25.82 -9.86
N PRO A 196 -1.02 -26.06 -8.69
CA PRO A 196 -1.07 -25.12 -7.56
C PRO A 196 -0.60 -23.71 -7.96
N TYR A 197 -0.97 -22.71 -7.19
CA TYR A 197 -0.41 -21.36 -7.30
C TYR A 197 0.08 -20.86 -5.94
N ALA A 198 0.90 -19.81 -5.98
CA ALA A 198 1.47 -19.22 -4.79
C ALA A 198 1.10 -17.74 -4.69
N VAL A 199 0.95 -17.25 -3.46
CA VAL A 199 0.69 -15.85 -3.15
C VAL A 199 1.67 -15.38 -2.07
N MET A 200 2.41 -14.32 -2.36
CA MET A 200 3.23 -13.60 -1.40
C MET A 200 2.37 -12.50 -0.77
N GLY A 201 2.08 -12.63 0.52
CA GLY A 201 1.09 -11.85 1.24
C GLY A 201 -0.28 -12.54 1.27
N LEU A 202 -0.93 -12.48 2.42
CA LEU A 202 -2.25 -13.11 2.64
C LEU A 202 -3.38 -12.09 2.56
N GLY A 203 -3.18 -10.92 3.20
CA GLY A 203 -4.24 -9.94 3.37
C GLY A 203 -5.49 -10.57 3.99
N ALA A 204 -6.65 -10.27 3.43
CA ALA A 204 -7.93 -10.86 3.86
C ALA A 204 -8.15 -12.30 3.37
N GLY A 205 -7.22 -12.90 2.62
CA GLY A 205 -7.36 -14.22 2.02
C GLY A 205 -8.15 -14.26 0.69
N THR A 206 -8.43 -13.11 0.11
CA THR A 206 -9.26 -12.94 -1.11
C THR A 206 -8.79 -13.81 -2.27
N LEU A 207 -7.49 -14.00 -2.40
CA LEU A 207 -6.90 -14.76 -3.50
C LEU A 207 -7.13 -16.27 -3.43
N ALA A 208 -7.72 -16.79 -2.35
CA ALA A 208 -8.22 -18.15 -2.31
C ALA A 208 -9.40 -18.37 -3.30
N CYS A 209 -10.13 -17.29 -3.65
CA CYS A 209 -11.29 -17.38 -4.56
C CYS A 209 -10.96 -17.17 -6.05
N VAL A 210 -9.70 -17.00 -6.42
CA VAL A 210 -9.34 -16.78 -7.84
C VAL A 210 -9.04 -18.06 -8.59
N GLY A 211 -8.61 -19.10 -7.90
CA GLY A 211 -8.25 -20.40 -8.47
C GLY A 211 -9.46 -21.31 -8.75
N HIS A 212 -9.21 -22.41 -9.44
CA HIS A 212 -10.20 -23.45 -9.67
C HIS A 212 -10.36 -24.38 -8.46
N LYS A 213 -11.52 -25.03 -8.34
CA LYS A 213 -11.84 -25.98 -7.24
C LYS A 213 -10.80 -27.11 -7.08
N SER A 214 -10.13 -27.51 -8.17
CA SER A 214 -9.10 -28.56 -8.16
C SER A 214 -7.69 -28.03 -7.83
N GLN A 215 -7.52 -26.72 -7.75
CA GLN A 215 -6.22 -26.12 -7.42
C GLN A 215 -5.98 -26.05 -5.92
N HIS A 216 -4.73 -25.87 -5.57
CA HIS A 216 -4.26 -25.55 -4.22
C HIS A 216 -3.51 -24.22 -4.24
N VAL A 217 -3.69 -23.40 -3.20
CA VAL A 217 -2.93 -22.17 -3.03
C VAL A 217 -2.05 -22.23 -1.78
N ASP A 218 -0.78 -21.88 -1.94
CA ASP A 218 0.13 -21.62 -0.85
C ASP A 218 0.25 -20.12 -0.63
N PHE A 219 -0.23 -19.63 0.52
CA PHE A 219 -0.03 -18.26 0.96
C PHE A 219 1.22 -18.16 1.83
N PHE A 220 2.09 -17.22 1.54
CA PHE A 220 3.27 -16.89 2.34
C PHE A 220 3.02 -15.56 3.03
N GLU A 221 2.89 -15.56 4.35
CA GLU A 221 2.60 -14.36 5.14
C GLU A 221 3.63 -14.22 6.27
N ILE A 222 4.18 -13.02 6.41
CA ILE A 222 5.21 -12.74 7.40
C ILE A 222 4.63 -12.31 8.75
N ASP A 223 3.43 -11.73 8.75
CA ASP A 223 2.79 -11.20 9.96
C ASP A 223 1.76 -12.18 10.54
N PRO A 224 2.02 -12.77 11.71
CA PRO A 224 1.06 -13.68 12.35
C PRO A 224 -0.26 -13.00 12.71
N VAL A 225 -0.30 -11.68 12.89
CA VAL A 225 -1.54 -10.92 13.15
C VAL A 225 -2.43 -10.91 11.92
N VAL A 226 -1.86 -10.75 10.72
CA VAL A 226 -2.62 -10.85 9.46
C VAL A 226 -3.21 -12.25 9.30
N ILE A 227 -2.44 -13.30 9.59
CA ILE A 227 -2.93 -14.69 9.56
C ILE A 227 -4.11 -14.87 10.53
N HIS A 228 -3.94 -14.46 11.79
CA HIS A 228 -5.00 -14.55 12.80
C HIS A 228 -6.30 -13.86 12.35
N MET A 229 -6.19 -12.66 11.76
CA MET A 229 -7.35 -11.92 11.28
C MET A 229 -8.01 -12.58 10.06
N ALA A 230 -7.22 -13.09 9.10
CA ALA A 230 -7.72 -13.72 7.89
C ALA A 230 -8.41 -15.08 8.15
N GLU A 231 -7.93 -15.84 9.13
CA GLU A 231 -8.51 -17.10 9.56
C GLU A 231 -9.76 -16.95 10.44
N ASN A 232 -9.95 -15.77 11.03
CA ASN A 232 -11.11 -15.51 11.87
C ASN A 232 -12.37 -15.29 11.06
N THR A 233 -13.23 -16.30 11.01
CA THR A 233 -14.47 -16.29 10.22
C THR A 233 -15.50 -15.26 10.64
N LYS A 234 -15.30 -14.55 11.75
CA LYS A 234 -16.10 -13.36 12.12
C LYS A 234 -15.81 -12.16 11.21
N TYR A 235 -14.62 -12.12 10.60
CA TYR A 235 -14.17 -11.04 9.75
C TYR A 235 -14.14 -11.46 8.30
N PHE A 236 -13.42 -12.56 7.99
CA PHE A 236 -13.21 -13.02 6.63
C PHE A 236 -13.50 -14.51 6.51
N THR A 237 -14.11 -14.93 5.43
CA THR A 237 -14.47 -16.34 5.19
C THR A 237 -13.82 -16.91 3.94
N TYR A 238 -12.98 -16.16 3.25
CA TYR A 238 -12.35 -16.58 2.01
C TYR A 238 -11.60 -17.92 2.14
N LEU A 239 -10.74 -18.05 3.17
CA LEU A 239 -9.95 -19.28 3.37
C LEU A 239 -10.83 -20.52 3.62
N LYS A 240 -12.03 -20.34 4.20
CA LYS A 240 -12.97 -21.39 4.51
C LYS A 240 -13.93 -21.69 3.35
N ASP A 241 -14.49 -20.65 2.73
CA ASP A 241 -15.67 -20.76 1.85
C ASP A 241 -15.27 -20.79 0.37
N CYS A 242 -14.04 -20.35 -0.01
CA CYS A 242 -13.60 -20.42 -1.40
C CYS A 242 -13.38 -21.86 -1.87
N PRO A 243 -13.59 -22.12 -3.17
CA PRO A 243 -13.49 -23.49 -3.72
C PRO A 243 -12.07 -24.05 -3.75
N THR A 244 -11.05 -23.19 -3.75
CA THR A 244 -9.63 -23.58 -3.76
C THR A 244 -9.16 -23.94 -2.36
N LYS A 245 -8.51 -25.07 -2.19
CA LYS A 245 -7.86 -25.43 -0.92
C LYS A 245 -6.65 -24.52 -0.70
N SER A 246 -6.49 -24.02 0.52
CA SER A 246 -5.40 -23.11 0.90
C SER A 246 -4.52 -23.67 2.02
N THR A 247 -3.23 -23.38 1.95
CA THR A 247 -2.28 -23.51 3.06
C THR A 247 -1.68 -22.15 3.34
N VAL A 248 -1.67 -21.75 4.60
CA VAL A 248 -0.99 -20.51 5.04
C VAL A 248 0.34 -20.88 5.70
N ILE A 249 1.41 -20.29 5.19
CA ILE A 249 2.80 -20.56 5.60
C ILE A 249 3.36 -19.28 6.21
N LEU A 250 3.60 -19.30 7.53
CA LEU A 250 4.20 -18.17 8.23
C LEU A 250 5.68 -18.04 7.86
N GLY A 251 6.10 -16.86 7.44
CA GLY A 251 7.50 -16.52 7.18
C GLY A 251 7.69 -15.61 5.98
N ASP A 252 8.95 -15.23 5.73
CA ASP A 252 9.34 -14.47 4.55
C ASP A 252 9.02 -15.25 3.27
N GLY A 253 8.22 -14.63 2.39
CA GLY A 253 7.70 -15.29 1.19
C GLY A 253 8.81 -15.76 0.23
N ARG A 254 9.88 -14.98 0.06
CA ARG A 254 11.01 -15.34 -0.79
C ARG A 254 11.78 -16.55 -0.25
N LEU A 255 12.03 -16.57 1.05
CA LEU A 255 12.72 -17.68 1.69
C LEU A 255 11.86 -18.95 1.66
N LYS A 256 10.57 -18.81 1.95
CA LYS A 256 9.66 -19.95 2.01
C LYS A 256 9.34 -20.55 0.65
N ILE A 257 9.16 -19.76 -0.39
CA ILE A 257 8.93 -20.30 -1.73
C ILE A 257 10.17 -21.00 -2.28
N ALA A 258 11.37 -20.60 -1.88
CA ALA A 258 12.62 -21.27 -2.27
C ALA A 258 12.65 -22.75 -1.83
N GLU A 259 11.98 -23.08 -0.72
CA GLU A 259 11.85 -24.47 -0.20
C GLU A 259 10.89 -25.33 -1.04
N ALA A 260 10.04 -24.70 -1.87
CA ALA A 260 9.09 -25.44 -2.70
C ALA A 260 9.79 -26.21 -3.84
N LYS A 261 9.11 -27.24 -4.36
CA LYS A 261 9.57 -27.99 -5.55
C LYS A 261 9.62 -27.07 -6.77
N ASP A 262 10.58 -27.30 -7.65
CA ASP A 262 10.69 -26.59 -8.92
C ASP A 262 9.46 -26.89 -9.81
N HIS A 263 9.05 -25.92 -10.60
CA HIS A 263 7.91 -25.99 -11.52
C HIS A 263 6.58 -26.41 -10.87
N LYS A 264 6.43 -26.11 -9.55
CA LYS A 264 5.22 -26.46 -8.80
C LYS A 264 4.02 -25.58 -9.17
N TYR A 265 4.24 -24.27 -9.35
CA TYR A 265 3.16 -23.29 -9.42
C TYR A 265 2.81 -22.90 -10.85
N SER A 266 1.51 -22.86 -11.15
CA SER A 266 1.00 -22.31 -12.40
C SER A 266 1.22 -20.81 -12.50
N PHE A 267 1.15 -20.10 -11.37
CA PHE A 267 1.47 -18.69 -11.28
C PHE A 267 1.86 -18.32 -9.83
N ILE A 268 2.55 -17.18 -9.71
CA ILE A 268 2.89 -16.55 -8.43
C ILE A 268 2.33 -15.15 -8.43
N VAL A 269 1.63 -14.78 -7.35
CA VAL A 269 1.14 -13.41 -7.12
C VAL A 269 2.01 -12.75 -6.07
N MET A 270 2.58 -11.59 -6.39
CA MET A 270 3.36 -10.75 -5.51
C MET A 270 2.47 -9.62 -5.00
N ASP A 271 1.88 -9.82 -3.83
CA ASP A 271 0.97 -8.88 -3.16
C ASP A 271 1.42 -8.60 -1.72
N ALA A 272 2.73 -8.66 -1.48
CA ALA A 272 3.34 -8.35 -0.20
C ALA A 272 3.68 -6.86 -0.14
N PHE A 273 3.03 -6.16 0.79
CA PHE A 273 3.25 -4.73 1.00
C PHE A 273 3.68 -4.46 2.45
N THR A 274 4.72 -3.64 2.61
CA THR A 274 5.02 -2.97 3.87
C THR A 274 4.61 -1.51 3.72
N SER A 275 3.54 -1.11 4.41
CA SER A 275 2.86 0.18 4.17
C SER A 275 2.36 0.27 2.73
N ASP A 276 2.98 1.08 1.86
CA ASP A 276 2.53 1.37 0.51
C ASP A 276 3.51 0.88 -0.59
N ALA A 277 4.46 0.01 -0.27
CA ALA A 277 5.46 -0.47 -1.22
C ALA A 277 5.80 -1.95 -1.06
N ILE A 278 6.13 -2.60 -2.19
CA ILE A 278 6.68 -3.96 -2.18
C ILE A 278 8.09 -3.90 -1.58
N PRO A 279 8.44 -4.79 -0.63
CA PRO A 279 9.80 -4.90 -0.10
C PRO A 279 10.81 -5.16 -1.22
N THR A 280 11.88 -4.37 -1.26
CA THR A 280 12.85 -4.39 -2.38
C THR A 280 13.51 -5.74 -2.59
N HIS A 281 13.75 -6.52 -1.52
CA HIS A 281 14.34 -7.86 -1.62
C HIS A 281 13.45 -8.87 -2.37
N LEU A 282 12.16 -8.57 -2.57
CA LEU A 282 11.24 -9.38 -3.37
C LEU A 282 11.30 -9.06 -4.87
N ILE A 283 11.93 -7.94 -5.26
CA ILE A 283 12.02 -7.45 -6.64
C ILE A 283 13.48 -7.25 -7.08
N THR A 284 14.30 -8.27 -6.85
CA THR A 284 15.69 -8.34 -7.32
C THR A 284 15.85 -9.41 -8.40
N ARG A 285 16.94 -9.36 -9.16
CA ARG A 285 17.23 -10.40 -10.17
C ARG A 285 17.37 -11.79 -9.53
N GLU A 286 17.91 -11.88 -8.31
CA GLU A 286 18.09 -13.12 -7.57
C GLU A 286 16.72 -13.66 -7.09
N ALA A 287 15.84 -12.79 -6.60
CA ALA A 287 14.47 -13.15 -6.25
C ALA A 287 13.70 -13.66 -7.47
N LEU A 288 13.77 -12.92 -8.60
CA LEU A 288 13.13 -13.33 -9.85
C LEU A 288 13.67 -14.69 -10.36
N ALA A 289 14.98 -14.93 -10.24
CA ALA A 289 15.55 -16.23 -10.60
C ALA A 289 14.95 -17.37 -9.76
N THR A 290 14.77 -17.16 -8.45
CA THR A 290 14.09 -18.13 -7.57
C THR A 290 12.65 -18.37 -8.05
N TYR A 291 11.87 -17.31 -8.29
CA TYR A 291 10.45 -17.46 -8.69
C TYR A 291 10.30 -18.18 -10.04
N ARG A 292 11.19 -17.89 -11.01
CA ARG A 292 11.23 -18.57 -12.31
C ARG A 292 11.41 -20.09 -12.19
N GLN A 293 12.24 -20.56 -11.23
CA GLN A 293 12.41 -21.99 -10.97
C GLN A 293 11.14 -22.64 -10.41
N LYS A 294 10.30 -21.85 -9.70
CA LYS A 294 9.10 -22.38 -9.02
C LYS A 294 7.84 -22.36 -9.89
N ILE A 295 7.79 -21.53 -10.95
CA ILE A 295 6.67 -21.54 -11.90
C ILE A 295 6.84 -22.63 -12.97
N THR A 296 5.71 -23.11 -13.50
CA THR A 296 5.67 -23.98 -14.69
C THR A 296 6.13 -23.22 -15.93
N LYS A 297 6.50 -23.95 -17.00
CA LYS A 297 7.03 -23.36 -18.25
C LYS A 297 6.16 -22.24 -18.83
N ASN A 298 4.83 -22.43 -18.80
CA ASN A 298 3.85 -21.47 -19.33
C ASN A 298 3.16 -20.67 -18.21
N GLY A 299 3.78 -20.64 -17.04
CA GLY A 299 3.29 -19.88 -15.90
C GLY A 299 3.62 -18.39 -15.99
N PHE A 300 3.12 -17.62 -15.02
CA PHE A 300 3.42 -16.21 -14.91
C PHE A 300 3.69 -15.77 -13.46
N ILE A 301 4.31 -14.60 -13.30
CA ILE A 301 4.47 -13.92 -12.02
C ILE A 301 3.78 -12.58 -12.14
N ALA A 302 2.76 -12.33 -11.31
CA ALA A 302 2.02 -11.08 -11.28
C ALA A 302 2.46 -10.23 -10.09
N PHE A 303 2.89 -9.01 -10.33
CA PHE A 303 3.29 -8.04 -9.33
C PHE A 303 2.21 -6.97 -9.19
N ASN A 304 1.65 -6.80 -8.00
CA ASN A 304 0.84 -5.64 -7.69
C ASN A 304 1.79 -4.44 -7.47
N ILE A 305 1.75 -3.47 -8.37
CA ILE A 305 2.57 -2.25 -8.28
C ILE A 305 1.74 -1.00 -8.03
N SER A 306 0.51 -1.17 -7.53
CA SER A 306 -0.37 -0.07 -7.16
C SER A 306 0.28 0.76 -6.07
N ASN A 307 0.89 1.87 -6.46
CA ASN A 307 1.60 2.77 -5.56
C ASN A 307 1.45 4.22 -6.01
N ARG A 308 1.26 5.14 -5.05
CA ARG A 308 1.07 6.56 -5.33
C ARG A 308 2.37 7.27 -5.73
N HIS A 309 3.50 6.87 -5.16
CA HIS A 309 4.76 7.63 -5.20
C HIS A 309 5.86 6.97 -6.01
N ILE A 310 5.81 5.64 -6.16
CA ILE A 310 6.86 4.82 -6.77
C ILE A 310 6.37 4.20 -8.08
N ASP A 311 7.18 4.29 -9.12
CA ASP A 311 6.93 3.65 -10.42
C ASP A 311 7.88 2.47 -10.64
N LEU A 312 7.37 1.28 -10.41
CA LEU A 312 8.12 0.03 -10.55
C LEU A 312 8.07 -0.57 -11.96
N ARG A 313 7.33 0.03 -12.91
CA ARG A 313 7.19 -0.48 -14.29
C ARG A 313 8.55 -0.70 -14.95
N TYR A 314 9.44 0.26 -14.81
CA TYR A 314 10.76 0.23 -15.44
C TYR A 314 11.70 -0.78 -14.78
N VAL A 315 11.64 -0.91 -13.46
CA VAL A 315 12.41 -1.91 -12.72
C VAL A 315 12.00 -3.32 -13.14
N LEU A 316 10.68 -3.60 -13.18
CA LEU A 316 10.16 -4.90 -13.59
C LEU A 316 10.43 -5.19 -15.07
N ALA A 317 10.29 -4.21 -15.97
CA ALA A 317 10.67 -4.36 -17.37
C ALA A 317 12.17 -4.68 -17.54
N LYS A 318 13.04 -4.01 -16.76
CA LYS A 318 14.49 -4.30 -16.76
C LYS A 318 14.80 -5.69 -16.25
N LEU A 319 14.16 -6.11 -15.15
CA LEU A 319 14.31 -7.44 -14.58
C LEU A 319 13.81 -8.53 -15.53
N ALA A 320 12.64 -8.33 -16.15
CA ALA A 320 12.08 -9.25 -17.14
C ALA A 320 13.03 -9.44 -18.33
N ARG A 321 13.51 -8.34 -18.92
CA ARG A 321 14.47 -8.39 -20.03
C ARG A 321 15.76 -9.12 -19.64
N ASN A 322 16.29 -8.86 -18.46
CA ASN A 322 17.48 -9.58 -17.96
C ASN A 322 17.21 -11.08 -17.78
N ALA A 323 15.98 -11.45 -17.46
CA ALA A 323 15.55 -12.83 -17.25
C ALA A 323 15.04 -13.53 -18.53
N GLY A 324 14.99 -12.85 -19.69
CA GLY A 324 14.42 -13.39 -20.93
C GLY A 324 12.91 -13.66 -20.81
N MET A 325 12.18 -12.82 -20.07
CA MET A 325 10.72 -12.88 -19.90
C MET A 325 10.06 -11.66 -20.54
N ASN A 326 8.82 -11.81 -20.97
CA ASN A 326 7.96 -10.71 -21.40
C ASN A 326 7.39 -10.01 -20.17
N ALA A 327 7.24 -8.68 -20.24
CA ALA A 327 6.62 -7.86 -19.20
C ALA A 327 5.40 -7.14 -19.77
N ILE A 328 4.24 -7.34 -19.15
CA ILE A 328 2.95 -6.79 -19.58
C ILE A 328 2.31 -6.06 -18.41
N LEU A 329 1.96 -4.80 -18.62
CA LEU A 329 1.21 -4.00 -17.66
C LEU A 329 -0.28 -4.13 -17.92
N LEU A 330 -1.07 -4.25 -16.85
CA LEU A 330 -2.50 -4.04 -16.84
C LEU A 330 -2.84 -3.02 -15.76
N HIS A 331 -3.57 -2.00 -16.14
CA HIS A 331 -4.17 -1.02 -15.23
C HIS A 331 -5.68 -1.12 -15.29
N ASP A 332 -6.31 -1.08 -14.11
CA ASP A 332 -7.76 -0.99 -13.91
C ASP A 332 -8.03 0.29 -13.11
N ASP A 333 -8.90 1.15 -13.60
CA ASP A 333 -9.27 2.40 -12.93
C ASP A 333 -10.20 2.18 -11.73
N GLY A 334 -10.77 0.96 -11.58
CA GLY A 334 -11.64 0.57 -10.48
C GLY A 334 -13.06 1.14 -10.57
N THR A 335 -13.46 1.74 -11.69
CA THR A 335 -14.76 2.43 -11.82
C THR A 335 -15.93 1.50 -12.14
N SER A 336 -15.67 0.25 -12.48
CA SER A 336 -16.68 -0.71 -12.93
C SER A 336 -17.66 -1.17 -11.83
N ASP A 337 -17.25 -1.15 -10.55
CA ASP A 337 -18.08 -1.50 -9.38
C ASP A 337 -17.53 -0.76 -8.15
N PRO A 338 -18.36 -0.20 -7.24
CA PRO A 338 -17.92 0.43 -5.99
C PRO A 338 -17.06 -0.47 -5.08
N LEU A 339 -17.07 -1.78 -5.31
CA LEU A 339 -16.24 -2.75 -4.59
C LEU A 339 -14.81 -2.84 -5.13
N TYR A 340 -14.49 -2.23 -6.27
CA TYR A 340 -13.17 -2.24 -6.87
C TYR A 340 -12.39 -0.95 -6.61
N PHE A 341 -11.07 -1.08 -6.56
CA PHE A 341 -10.14 0.03 -6.45
C PHE A 341 -9.27 0.08 -7.68
N SER A 342 -8.84 1.28 -8.04
CA SER A 342 -7.82 1.43 -9.06
C SER A 342 -6.58 0.62 -8.71
N SER A 343 -6.06 -0.12 -9.68
CA SER A 343 -4.91 -0.98 -9.49
C SER A 343 -4.03 -1.09 -10.72
N THR A 344 -2.75 -1.31 -10.50
CA THR A 344 -1.75 -1.49 -11.56
C THR A 344 -0.95 -2.75 -11.28
N TRP A 345 -0.92 -3.64 -12.27
CA TRP A 345 -0.24 -4.92 -12.21
C TRP A 345 0.77 -5.06 -13.33
N VAL A 346 1.87 -5.72 -13.06
CA VAL A 346 2.81 -6.17 -14.09
C VAL A 346 2.94 -7.68 -14.03
N VAL A 347 2.73 -8.32 -15.18
CA VAL A 347 2.90 -9.75 -15.35
C VAL A 347 4.21 -10.03 -16.08
N LEU A 348 5.01 -10.94 -15.52
CA LEU A 348 6.20 -11.48 -16.16
C LEU A 348 5.94 -12.93 -16.58
N THR A 349 6.19 -13.27 -17.86
CA THR A 349 5.93 -14.62 -18.40
C THR A 349 6.89 -14.96 -19.53
N HIS A 350 7.06 -16.25 -19.80
CA HIS A 350 7.74 -16.76 -21.00
C HIS A 350 6.75 -17.07 -22.17
N ASP A 351 5.44 -16.88 -21.96
CA ASP A 351 4.44 -17.07 -23.00
C ASP A 351 4.36 -15.83 -23.91
N ASP A 352 4.92 -15.93 -25.12
CA ASP A 352 4.93 -14.84 -26.11
C ASP A 352 3.51 -14.44 -26.59
N HIS A 353 2.52 -15.31 -26.37
CA HIS A 353 1.13 -15.02 -26.74
C HIS A 353 0.28 -14.49 -25.57
N PHE A 354 0.87 -14.31 -24.39
CA PHE A 354 0.11 -13.90 -23.21
C PHE A 354 -0.57 -12.54 -23.39
N TYR A 355 0.12 -11.57 -24.01
CA TYR A 355 -0.45 -10.26 -24.33
C TYR A 355 -1.70 -10.37 -25.20
N THR A 356 -1.62 -11.15 -26.29
CA THR A 356 -2.74 -11.36 -27.22
C THR A 356 -3.89 -12.13 -26.57
N LYS A 357 -3.59 -13.04 -25.64
CA LYS A 357 -4.63 -13.75 -24.86
C LYS A 357 -5.32 -12.78 -23.89
N LEU A 358 -4.55 -11.96 -23.20
CA LEU A 358 -5.04 -11.01 -22.19
C LEU A 358 -5.90 -9.91 -22.84
N SER A 359 -5.50 -9.39 -24.01
CA SER A 359 -6.21 -8.29 -24.70
C SER A 359 -7.68 -8.62 -25.03
N LYS A 360 -8.02 -9.91 -25.14
CA LYS A 360 -9.40 -10.36 -25.39
C LYS A 360 -10.35 -10.13 -24.22
N TYR A 361 -9.84 -9.87 -23.04
CA TYR A 361 -10.62 -9.78 -21.79
C TYR A 361 -10.60 -8.37 -21.18
N VAL A 362 -9.86 -7.44 -21.79
CA VAL A 362 -9.78 -6.04 -21.32
C VAL A 362 -11.13 -5.34 -21.53
N THR A 363 -11.58 -4.61 -20.54
CA THR A 363 -12.83 -3.82 -20.52
C THR A 363 -12.52 -2.33 -20.67
N ASP A 364 -13.54 -1.49 -20.80
CA ASP A 364 -13.40 -0.04 -20.95
C ASP A 364 -12.72 0.64 -19.73
N SER A 365 -12.86 0.04 -18.53
CA SER A 365 -12.20 0.51 -17.30
C SER A 365 -10.73 0.09 -17.21
N MET A 366 -10.21 -0.64 -18.20
CA MET A 366 -8.88 -1.25 -18.17
C MET A 366 -8.07 -0.93 -19.42
N TYR A 367 -6.75 -0.84 -19.25
CA TYR A 367 -5.84 -0.87 -20.39
C TYR A 367 -4.65 -1.80 -20.15
N ILE A 368 -4.10 -2.34 -21.23
CA ILE A 368 -2.86 -3.14 -21.21
C ILE A 368 -1.78 -2.44 -22.01
N LYS A 369 -0.53 -2.63 -21.58
CA LYS A 369 0.65 -2.11 -22.29
C LYS A 369 1.75 -3.16 -22.29
N ASP A 370 2.36 -3.36 -23.46
CA ASP A 370 3.60 -4.10 -23.57
C ASP A 370 4.76 -3.26 -23.00
N LEU A 371 5.48 -3.81 -22.02
CA LEU A 371 6.63 -3.15 -21.41
C LEU A 371 7.96 -3.61 -22.02
N ASN A 372 7.96 -4.56 -22.96
CA ASN A 372 9.19 -5.02 -23.61
C ASN A 372 9.89 -3.93 -24.42
N GLU A 373 9.11 -2.98 -24.96
CA GLU A 373 9.63 -1.83 -25.71
C GLU A 373 9.99 -0.63 -24.83
N LEU A 374 9.72 -0.70 -23.52
CA LEU A 374 9.99 0.40 -22.59
C LEU A 374 11.48 0.68 -22.51
N ASN A 375 11.90 1.93 -22.72
CA ASN A 375 13.29 2.31 -22.58
C ASN A 375 13.73 2.24 -21.10
N THR A 376 14.56 1.26 -20.79
CA THR A 376 15.10 1.03 -19.43
C THR A 376 16.59 1.33 -19.32
N SER A 377 17.17 2.08 -20.26
CA SER A 377 18.62 2.39 -20.29
C SER A 377 19.08 3.12 -19.02
N SER A 378 18.27 4.06 -18.54
CA SER A 378 18.54 4.84 -17.32
C SER A 378 18.09 4.16 -16.02
N THR A 379 17.53 2.95 -16.10
CA THR A 379 17.05 2.20 -14.92
C THR A 379 18.12 1.21 -14.49
N SER A 380 18.43 1.17 -13.19
CA SER A 380 19.36 0.20 -12.62
C SER A 380 18.76 -1.21 -12.61
N LEU A 381 19.58 -2.22 -12.78
CA LEU A 381 19.19 -3.61 -12.55
C LEU A 381 19.27 -3.88 -11.03
N TRP A 382 18.14 -4.07 -10.39
CA TRP A 382 18.09 -4.33 -8.96
C TRP A 382 18.59 -5.74 -8.65
N SER A 383 19.45 -5.81 -7.62
CA SER A 383 20.03 -7.05 -7.10
C SER A 383 19.99 -7.04 -5.57
N ASP A 384 20.30 -8.16 -4.94
CA ASP A 384 20.32 -8.25 -3.46
C ASP A 384 21.33 -7.27 -2.83
N ASN A 385 22.37 -6.88 -3.58
CA ASN A 385 23.39 -5.96 -3.13
C ASN A 385 23.17 -4.50 -3.59
N PHE A 386 22.19 -4.24 -4.46
CA PHE A 386 21.97 -2.91 -5.02
C PHE A 386 20.52 -2.68 -5.43
N THR A 387 19.89 -1.67 -4.82
CA THR A 387 18.58 -1.14 -5.20
C THR A 387 18.62 0.37 -5.19
N ASN A 388 17.97 1.03 -6.16
CA ASN A 388 17.89 2.48 -6.24
C ASN A 388 16.42 2.94 -6.25
N ILE A 389 15.87 3.19 -5.05
CA ILE A 389 14.48 3.62 -4.90
C ILE A 389 14.28 5.04 -5.48
N LEU A 390 15.29 5.92 -5.41
CA LEU A 390 15.16 7.29 -5.88
C LEU A 390 14.85 7.38 -7.39
N GLU A 391 15.36 6.45 -8.20
CA GLU A 391 15.07 6.43 -9.63
C GLU A 391 13.62 6.05 -9.95
N THR A 392 12.90 5.48 -8.98
CA THR A 392 11.51 5.05 -9.13
C THR A 392 10.49 6.10 -8.67
N LEU A 393 10.93 7.19 -8.05
CA LEU A 393 10.02 8.25 -7.61
C LEU A 393 9.35 8.92 -8.81
N LYS A 394 8.01 8.87 -8.86
CA LYS A 394 7.20 9.44 -9.96
C LYS A 394 7.49 10.92 -10.19
N VAL A 395 7.69 11.69 -9.11
CA VAL A 395 8.03 13.12 -9.19
C VAL A 395 9.33 13.35 -9.96
N LEU A 396 10.38 12.58 -9.68
CA LEU A 396 11.68 12.73 -10.34
C LEU A 396 11.64 12.23 -11.79
N ARG A 397 10.77 11.29 -12.11
CA ARG A 397 10.61 10.74 -13.45
C ARG A 397 9.88 11.68 -14.38
N ASN A 398 8.81 12.31 -13.93
CA ASN A 398 8.08 13.31 -14.70
C ASN A 398 8.97 14.49 -15.12
N PHE A 399 10.01 14.82 -14.32
CA PHE A 399 11.02 15.83 -14.70
C PHE A 399 12.03 15.36 -15.76
N ARG A 400 12.15 14.04 -16.02
CA ARG A 400 13.09 13.49 -17.00
C ARG A 400 12.43 13.17 -18.34
N GLU A 401 11.12 12.98 -18.38
CA GLU A 401 10.33 12.64 -19.55
C GLU A 401 9.74 13.88 -20.25
N ASN A 402 9.78 15.07 -19.60
CA ASN A 402 9.48 16.40 -20.16
C ASN A 402 10.78 17.15 -20.51
#